data_ccf632fd07628fc7bb52e3f3e4cc6aaa
#
_entry.id   ccf632fd07628fc7bb52e3f3e4cc6aaa
#
_cell.length_a   1.000
_cell.length_b   1.000
_cell.length_c   1.000
_cell.angle_alpha   90.00
_cell.angle_beta   90.00
_cell.angle_gamma   90.00
#
_symmetry.space_group_name_H-M   'P 1'
#
loop_
_entity.id
_entity.type
_entity.pdbx_description
1 polymer ?
#
loop_
_entity_poly.entity_id
_entity_poly.type
_entity_poly.pdbx_seq_one_letter_code
_entity_poly.pdbx_strand_id
1 'polypeptide(L)'
;KLYRWPKDVHIDLYYGSLKTILDNQGNIYIASSSNSNYPEYRQIYKLNVSDFTMQKMLPDEVICNNFTVTDNGFVVYWSSQEQQQNCRVKCPGGRIYPISDTYTFIFNGNLYSIRNNAIIQHKTIGNNDLEEKTICTISDEQFTGYGEFAVPNHVRKTLLLNEYYEFDGEKCTKLDKQINIGDIRTNKAWYNRSNTTFSKIAMKDYQESQFQILDYEIQSLSASSESPNIAFTGFRYSDGVNVVGTITETDEVIIDNVAENGNKIINLISLN
;
A
#
# COMPACT_ATOMS: atom_id res chain seq x y z
N LYS A 1 -3.84 -21.29 -21.80
CA LYS A 1 -2.83 -22.24 -21.26
C LYS A 1 -2.96 -22.22 -19.75
N LEU A 2 -3.16 -23.38 -19.11
CA LEU A 2 -3.08 -23.51 -17.64
C LEU A 2 -1.61 -23.64 -17.28
N TYR A 3 -1.10 -22.74 -16.46
CA TYR A 3 0.24 -22.84 -15.88
C TYR A 3 0.17 -23.68 -14.60
N ARG A 4 1.04 -24.67 -14.48
CA ARG A 4 1.23 -25.41 -13.23
C ARG A 4 2.43 -24.85 -12.48
N TRP A 5 2.24 -24.49 -11.21
CA TRP A 5 3.34 -24.14 -10.33
C TRP A 5 4.37 -25.27 -10.28
N PRO A 6 5.66 -24.96 -10.33
CA PRO A 6 6.70 -25.95 -10.04
C PRO A 6 6.48 -26.61 -8.67
N LYS A 7 6.90 -27.86 -8.51
CA LYS A 7 6.65 -28.64 -7.26
C LYS A 7 7.36 -28.06 -6.03
N ASP A 8 8.40 -27.30 -6.22
CA ASP A 8 9.23 -26.62 -5.23
C ASP A 8 8.74 -25.20 -4.89
N VAL A 9 7.67 -24.75 -5.52
CA VAL A 9 7.05 -23.45 -5.25
C VAL A 9 5.90 -23.62 -4.27
N HIS A 10 6.09 -23.14 -3.06
CA HIS A 10 5.11 -23.18 -1.98
C HIS A 10 4.45 -21.82 -1.82
N ILE A 11 3.21 -21.68 -2.26
CA ILE A 11 2.39 -20.48 -2.09
C ILE A 11 1.14 -20.88 -1.33
N ASP A 12 0.95 -20.31 -0.14
CA ASP A 12 -0.24 -20.54 0.65
C ASP A 12 -1.37 -19.63 0.17
N LEU A 13 -2.30 -20.24 -0.57
CA LEU A 13 -3.51 -19.56 -1.04
C LEU A 13 -4.69 -19.70 -0.07
N TYR A 14 -4.54 -20.50 0.98
CA TYR A 14 -5.65 -20.83 1.88
C TYR A 14 -5.75 -19.90 3.09
N TYR A 15 -4.61 -19.50 3.65
CA TYR A 15 -4.54 -18.66 4.86
C TYR A 15 -3.90 -17.30 4.65
N GLY A 16 -3.52 -16.97 3.42
CA GLY A 16 -2.80 -15.74 3.13
C GLY A 16 -3.31 -15.00 1.91
N SER A 17 -3.00 -13.72 1.83
CA SER A 17 -3.16 -12.93 0.61
C SER A 17 -1.94 -13.11 -0.29
N LEU A 18 -2.18 -13.20 -1.58
CA LEU A 18 -1.12 -13.21 -2.58
C LEU A 18 -0.74 -11.76 -2.90
N LYS A 19 0.53 -11.42 -2.70
CA LYS A 19 1.07 -10.14 -3.14
C LYS A 19 1.83 -10.33 -4.43
N THR A 20 1.48 -9.56 -5.45
CA THR A 20 2.17 -9.55 -6.74
C THR A 20 2.68 -8.14 -7.05
N ILE A 21 3.90 -8.05 -7.58
CA ILE A 21 4.52 -6.80 -8.01
C ILE A 21 5.14 -7.01 -9.38
N LEU A 22 4.94 -6.06 -10.27
CA LEU A 22 5.54 -6.02 -11.60
C LEU A 22 6.68 -5.00 -11.61
N ASP A 23 7.86 -5.39 -12.13
CA ASP A 23 8.94 -4.44 -12.39
C ASP A 23 8.86 -3.85 -13.81
N ASN A 24 9.66 -2.82 -14.08
CA ASN A 24 9.69 -2.18 -15.41
C ASN A 24 10.27 -3.07 -16.53
N GLN A 25 10.83 -4.23 -16.20
CA GLN A 25 11.32 -5.21 -17.14
C GLN A 25 10.27 -6.27 -17.49
N GLY A 26 9.07 -6.18 -16.89
CA GLY A 26 7.98 -7.12 -17.09
C GLY A 26 8.10 -8.41 -16.27
N ASN A 27 8.98 -8.48 -15.27
CA ASN A 27 9.03 -9.62 -14.37
C ASN A 27 7.96 -9.49 -13.30
N ILE A 28 7.33 -10.60 -12.94
CA ILE A 28 6.34 -10.67 -11.86
C ILE A 28 7.00 -11.26 -10.62
N TYR A 29 6.91 -10.55 -9.51
CA TYR A 29 7.36 -11.04 -8.20
C TYR A 29 6.13 -11.42 -7.39
N ILE A 30 6.18 -12.59 -6.76
CA ILE A 30 5.04 -13.20 -6.09
C ILE A 30 5.48 -13.65 -4.70
N ALA A 31 4.72 -13.29 -3.68
CA ALA A 31 4.86 -13.84 -2.34
C ALA A 31 3.50 -14.09 -1.70
N SER A 32 3.43 -15.10 -0.86
CA SER A 32 2.31 -15.33 0.04
C SER A 32 2.55 -14.57 1.35
N SER A 33 1.54 -13.83 1.82
CA SER A 33 1.54 -13.19 3.14
C SER A 33 0.94 -14.10 4.21
N SER A 34 1.20 -15.40 4.11
CA SER A 34 0.69 -16.39 5.03
C SER A 34 1.09 -16.09 6.49
N ASN A 35 0.15 -16.25 7.42
CA ASN A 35 0.44 -16.34 8.86
C ASN A 35 1.06 -17.70 9.25
N SER A 36 1.42 -18.51 8.28
CA SER A 36 2.07 -19.81 8.49
C SER A 36 3.41 -19.64 9.20
N ASN A 37 3.65 -20.46 10.19
CA ASN A 37 4.95 -20.56 10.86
C ASN A 37 6.00 -21.31 10.01
N TYR A 38 5.61 -21.76 8.82
CA TYR A 38 6.48 -22.51 7.92
C TYR A 38 7.21 -21.56 6.96
N PRO A 39 8.56 -21.49 7.03
CA PRO A 39 9.36 -20.57 6.21
C PRO A 39 9.14 -20.75 4.70
N GLU A 40 8.86 -21.98 4.25
CA GLU A 40 8.63 -22.31 2.84
C GLU A 40 7.44 -21.57 2.21
N TYR A 41 6.45 -21.17 3.02
CA TYR A 41 5.29 -20.41 2.55
C TYR A 41 5.50 -18.90 2.58
N ARG A 42 6.65 -18.43 3.06
CA ARG A 42 6.99 -17.00 3.16
C ARG A 42 8.18 -16.64 2.31
N GLN A 43 8.19 -17.17 1.09
CA GLN A 43 9.24 -16.92 0.10
C GLN A 43 8.78 -15.95 -0.98
N ILE A 44 9.74 -15.29 -1.61
CA ILE A 44 9.51 -14.47 -2.79
C ILE A 44 9.96 -15.25 -4.01
N TYR A 45 9.11 -15.32 -5.01
CA TYR A 45 9.40 -15.94 -6.29
C TYR A 45 9.36 -14.89 -7.40
N LYS A 46 10.32 -14.93 -8.32
CA LYS A 46 10.31 -14.16 -9.56
C LYS A 46 9.82 -15.06 -10.68
N LEU A 47 8.75 -14.67 -11.35
CA LEU A 47 8.23 -15.31 -12.55
C LEU A 47 8.76 -14.56 -13.78
N ASN A 48 9.48 -15.24 -14.63
CA ASN A 48 9.81 -14.74 -15.96
C ASN A 48 8.64 -15.03 -16.91
N VAL A 49 8.00 -13.98 -17.43
CA VAL A 49 6.80 -14.13 -18.27
C VAL A 49 7.13 -14.61 -19.69
N SER A 50 8.40 -14.53 -20.14
CA SER A 50 8.81 -14.94 -21.48
C SER A 50 8.87 -16.47 -21.65
N ASP A 51 9.33 -17.17 -20.61
CA ASP A 51 9.51 -18.62 -20.60
C ASP A 51 8.73 -19.34 -19.50
N PHE A 52 8.04 -18.57 -18.63
CA PHE A 52 7.31 -19.05 -17.47
C PHE A 52 8.16 -19.80 -16.46
N THR A 53 9.45 -19.48 -16.37
CA THR A 53 10.31 -20.00 -15.31
C THR A 53 10.09 -19.23 -14.00
N MET A 54 10.17 -19.95 -12.89
CA MET A 54 10.12 -19.35 -11.56
C MET A 54 11.46 -19.52 -10.86
N GLN A 55 11.91 -18.42 -10.26
CA GLN A 55 13.14 -18.36 -9.48
C GLN A 55 12.83 -17.99 -8.04
N LYS A 56 13.28 -18.81 -7.09
CA LYS A 56 13.26 -18.45 -5.66
C LYS A 56 14.23 -17.31 -5.39
N MET A 57 13.76 -16.27 -4.72
CA MET A 57 14.54 -15.04 -4.55
C MET A 57 15.32 -14.99 -3.24
N LEU A 58 14.88 -15.66 -2.19
CA LEU A 58 15.50 -15.62 -0.87
C LEU A 58 16.08 -16.98 -0.49
N PRO A 59 17.11 -17.02 0.39
CA PRO A 59 17.57 -18.25 1.04
C PRO A 59 16.45 -18.95 1.80
N ASP A 60 16.57 -20.26 2.00
CA ASP A 60 15.53 -21.11 2.62
C ASP A 60 15.20 -20.72 4.05
N GLU A 61 16.19 -20.24 4.80
CA GLU A 61 16.05 -19.81 6.18
C GLU A 61 15.39 -18.43 6.36
N VAL A 62 15.20 -17.68 5.29
CA VAL A 62 14.65 -16.31 5.37
C VAL A 62 13.13 -16.35 5.31
N ILE A 63 12.50 -15.79 6.35
CA ILE A 63 11.06 -15.60 6.43
C ILE A 63 10.72 -14.17 5.98
N CYS A 64 10.04 -14.03 4.85
CA CYS A 64 9.60 -12.75 4.33
C CYS A 64 8.20 -12.41 4.87
N ASN A 65 8.06 -11.29 5.58
CA ASN A 65 6.75 -10.81 6.05
C ASN A 65 6.09 -9.86 5.04
N ASN A 66 6.89 -9.08 4.36
CA ASN A 66 6.44 -8.14 3.34
C ASN A 66 7.60 -7.86 2.37
N PHE A 67 7.27 -7.46 1.15
CA PHE A 67 8.27 -7.09 0.17
C PHE A 67 7.76 -6.02 -0.80
N THR A 68 8.68 -5.37 -1.47
CA THR A 68 8.43 -4.53 -2.63
C THR A 68 9.61 -4.64 -3.60
N VAL A 69 9.46 -4.11 -4.81
CA VAL A 69 10.49 -4.18 -5.85
C VAL A 69 10.67 -2.80 -6.45
N THR A 70 11.92 -2.38 -6.61
CA THR A 70 12.25 -1.14 -7.33
C THR A 70 12.14 -1.35 -8.83
N ASP A 71 12.03 -0.26 -9.58
CA ASP A 71 11.97 -0.30 -11.05
C ASP A 71 13.15 -1.04 -11.70
N ASN A 72 14.30 -1.07 -11.03
CA ASN A 72 15.53 -1.74 -11.48
C ASN A 72 15.65 -3.18 -10.98
N GLY A 73 14.57 -3.75 -10.40
CA GLY A 73 14.54 -5.15 -9.97
C GLY A 73 15.25 -5.45 -8.65
N PHE A 74 15.52 -4.45 -7.82
CA PHE A 74 15.99 -4.67 -6.45
C PHE A 74 14.81 -5.07 -5.57
N VAL A 75 14.93 -6.20 -4.88
CA VAL A 75 13.91 -6.72 -4.00
C VAL A 75 14.18 -6.22 -2.58
N VAL A 76 13.27 -5.37 -2.09
CA VAL A 76 13.28 -4.88 -0.71
C VAL A 76 12.33 -5.75 0.10
N TYR A 77 12.80 -6.34 1.17
CA TYR A 77 11.98 -7.22 1.98
C TYR A 77 12.20 -7.04 3.47
N TRP A 78 11.17 -7.33 4.25
CA TRP A 78 11.19 -7.30 5.71
C TRP A 78 11.10 -8.73 6.22
N SER A 79 12.06 -9.11 7.05
CA SER A 79 12.10 -10.42 7.70
C SER A 79 11.93 -10.29 9.20
N SER A 80 11.22 -11.24 9.82
CA SER A 80 11.07 -11.35 11.27
C SER A 80 11.97 -12.48 11.80
N GLN A 81 13.25 -12.31 11.71
CA GLN A 81 14.17 -13.12 12.51
C GLN A 81 14.49 -12.38 13.81
N GLU A 82 14.30 -13.03 14.96
CA GLU A 82 14.71 -12.55 16.28
C GLU A 82 14.03 -11.26 16.81
N GLN A 83 12.69 -11.19 16.71
CA GLN A 83 11.89 -10.09 17.29
C GLN A 83 12.18 -8.67 16.72
N GLN A 84 13.05 -8.51 15.76
CA GLN A 84 13.30 -7.24 15.07
C GLN A 84 12.87 -7.35 13.60
N GLN A 85 12.10 -6.36 13.15
CA GLN A 85 11.82 -6.20 11.72
C GLN A 85 13.10 -5.68 11.04
N ASN A 86 13.82 -6.57 10.37
CA ASN A 86 15.00 -6.20 9.61
C ASN A 86 14.62 -5.99 8.14
N CYS A 87 14.78 -4.76 7.65
CA CYS A 87 14.69 -4.46 6.24
C CYS A 87 16.00 -4.87 5.53
N ARG A 88 15.87 -5.52 4.41
CA ARG A 88 17.01 -5.94 3.55
C ARG A 88 16.71 -5.67 2.10
N VAL A 89 17.77 -5.43 1.33
CA VAL A 89 17.70 -5.26 -0.12
C VAL A 89 18.50 -6.34 -0.79
N LYS A 90 17.85 -7.15 -1.63
CA LYS A 90 18.54 -8.08 -2.53
C LYS A 90 18.71 -7.44 -3.90
N CYS A 91 19.96 -7.31 -4.33
CA CYS A 91 20.31 -6.83 -5.64
C CYS A 91 20.05 -7.88 -6.73
N PRO A 92 19.77 -7.48 -7.98
CA PRO A 92 19.61 -8.40 -9.11
C PRO A 92 20.78 -9.38 -9.27
N GLY A 93 22.01 -8.95 -9.01
CA GLY A 93 23.23 -9.78 -9.01
C GLY A 93 23.40 -10.70 -7.80
N GLY A 94 22.45 -10.70 -6.86
CA GLY A 94 22.37 -11.66 -5.74
C GLY A 94 22.89 -11.14 -4.40
N ARG A 95 23.63 -10.03 -4.35
CA ARG A 95 24.13 -9.46 -3.09
C ARG A 95 22.98 -8.94 -2.22
N ILE A 96 23.09 -9.12 -0.91
CA ILE A 96 22.08 -8.70 0.08
C ILE A 96 22.70 -7.67 1.00
N TYR A 97 22.01 -6.53 1.17
CA TYR A 97 22.38 -5.46 2.09
C TYR A 97 21.34 -5.34 3.21
N PRO A 98 21.75 -5.27 4.47
CA PRO A 98 20.87 -4.86 5.55
C PRO A 98 20.65 -3.34 5.48
N ILE A 99 19.42 -2.91 5.74
CA ILE A 99 19.07 -1.50 5.96
C ILE A 99 18.61 -1.41 7.41
N SER A 100 19.46 -0.87 8.27
CA SER A 100 19.23 -0.77 9.73
C SER A 100 18.48 0.51 10.11
N ASP A 101 17.65 1.03 9.20
CA ASP A 101 16.98 2.31 9.37
C ASP A 101 15.58 2.13 9.96
N THR A 102 15.06 3.16 10.59
CA THR A 102 13.80 3.10 11.31
C THR A 102 12.61 2.84 10.37
N TYR A 103 12.60 3.50 9.22
CA TYR A 103 11.55 3.38 8.20
C TYR A 103 12.15 3.28 6.82
N THR A 104 11.49 2.49 5.97
CA THR A 104 11.91 2.28 4.58
C THR A 104 10.69 2.36 3.67
N PHE A 105 10.78 3.09 2.58
CA PHE A 105 9.70 3.26 1.63
C PHE A 105 10.21 3.38 0.19
N ILE A 106 9.31 3.14 -0.79
CA ILE A 106 9.60 3.34 -2.21
C ILE A 106 8.77 4.52 -2.72
N PHE A 107 9.43 5.38 -3.48
CA PHE A 107 8.79 6.50 -4.15
C PHE A 107 9.41 6.70 -5.53
N ASN A 108 8.57 6.79 -6.56
CA ASN A 108 8.99 6.92 -7.97
C ASN A 108 10.08 5.88 -8.34
N GLY A 109 9.86 4.61 -7.95
CA GLY A 109 10.78 3.50 -8.23
C GLY A 109 12.09 3.52 -7.45
N ASN A 110 12.35 4.52 -6.63
CA ASN A 110 13.56 4.64 -5.81
C ASN A 110 13.31 4.22 -4.37
N LEU A 111 14.33 3.62 -3.75
CA LEU A 111 14.31 3.23 -2.36
C LEU A 111 14.81 4.36 -1.47
N TYR A 112 14.07 4.66 -0.43
CA TYR A 112 14.40 5.62 0.59
C TYR A 112 14.30 5.01 1.98
N SER A 113 15.07 5.55 2.91
CA SER A 113 14.95 5.24 4.34
C SER A 113 15.07 6.49 5.18
N ILE A 114 14.73 6.36 6.47
CA ILE A 114 14.91 7.42 7.46
C ILE A 114 15.86 6.92 8.53
N ARG A 115 16.95 7.69 8.70
CA ARG A 115 17.98 7.47 9.71
C ARG A 115 18.31 8.80 10.37
N ASN A 116 18.20 8.87 11.70
CA ASN A 116 18.54 10.09 12.46
C ASN A 116 17.88 11.35 11.90
N ASN A 117 16.58 11.30 11.63
CA ASN A 117 15.81 12.41 11.04
C ASN A 117 16.27 12.85 9.63
N ALA A 118 17.06 12.07 8.95
CA ALA A 118 17.45 12.31 7.56
C ALA A 118 16.74 11.32 6.62
N ILE A 119 16.24 11.80 5.49
CA ILE A 119 15.79 10.97 4.38
C ILE A 119 17.00 10.62 3.52
N ILE A 120 17.27 9.33 3.42
CA ILE A 120 18.38 8.75 2.68
C ILE A 120 17.83 8.02 1.47
N GLN A 121 18.28 8.39 0.27
CA GLN A 121 18.05 7.65 -0.95
C GLN A 121 19.09 6.54 -1.06
N HIS A 122 18.63 5.32 -1.32
CA HIS A 122 19.50 4.19 -1.67
C HIS A 122 19.48 4.02 -3.19
N LYS A 123 20.51 4.57 -3.82
CA LYS A 123 20.66 4.50 -5.27
C LYS A 123 21.39 3.22 -5.67
N THR A 124 20.83 2.54 -6.64
CA THR A 124 21.44 1.34 -7.19
C THR A 124 22.59 1.69 -8.16
N ILE A 125 23.74 1.04 -7.95
CA ILE A 125 24.90 1.14 -8.86
C ILE A 125 25.12 -0.22 -9.50
N GLY A 126 24.91 -0.31 -10.81
CA GLY A 126 24.98 -1.59 -11.51
C GLY A 126 24.00 -2.61 -10.94
N ASN A 127 24.40 -3.88 -10.88
CA ASN A 127 23.55 -4.98 -10.45
C ASN A 127 23.76 -5.41 -8.99
N ASN A 128 24.77 -4.86 -8.30
CA ASN A 128 25.16 -5.39 -6.99
C ASN A 128 25.42 -4.36 -5.91
N ASP A 129 25.45 -3.08 -6.21
CA ASP A 129 25.85 -2.07 -5.25
C ASP A 129 24.75 -1.04 -4.98
N LEU A 130 24.77 -0.51 -3.74
CA LEU A 130 23.92 0.58 -3.28
C LEU A 130 24.81 1.74 -2.81
N GLU A 131 24.48 2.94 -3.28
CA GLU A 131 25.05 4.19 -2.80
C GLU A 131 24.01 4.92 -1.95
N GLU A 132 24.39 5.41 -0.79
CA GLU A 132 23.55 6.22 0.07
C GLU A 132 23.76 7.70 -0.21
N LYS A 133 22.66 8.42 -0.39
CA LYS A 133 22.67 9.87 -0.54
C LYS A 133 21.66 10.48 0.42
N THR A 134 22.09 11.35 1.32
CA THR A 134 21.18 12.17 2.13
C THR A 134 20.47 13.17 1.23
N ILE A 135 19.15 13.15 1.22
CA ILE A 135 18.32 14.04 0.43
C ILE A 135 17.93 15.26 1.22
N CYS A 136 17.39 15.07 2.42
CA CYS A 136 17.00 16.16 3.30
C CYS A 136 17.05 15.71 4.76
N THR A 137 17.16 16.69 5.67
CA THR A 137 17.07 16.46 7.11
C THR A 137 15.76 17.06 7.62
N ILE A 138 15.06 16.31 8.46
CA ILE A 138 13.82 16.71 9.09
C ILE A 138 14.16 17.18 10.49
N SER A 139 13.91 18.45 10.78
CA SER A 139 14.36 19.11 12.01
C SER A 139 13.51 18.81 13.26
N ASP A 140 12.61 17.83 13.22
CA ASP A 140 11.59 17.64 14.25
C ASP A 140 11.68 16.27 14.94
N GLU A 141 11.56 16.27 16.29
CA GLU A 141 11.53 15.06 17.13
C GLU A 141 10.27 14.19 16.92
N GLN A 142 9.32 14.66 16.13
CA GLN A 142 8.01 14.01 15.92
C GLN A 142 8.01 12.83 14.93
N PHE A 143 9.15 12.42 14.42
CA PHE A 143 9.28 11.22 13.58
C PHE A 143 9.18 9.89 14.36
N THR A 144 8.51 9.90 15.50
CA THR A 144 8.27 8.69 16.31
C THR A 144 6.86 8.16 16.07
N GLY A 145 6.51 7.79 14.84
CA GLY A 145 5.15 7.46 14.50
C GLY A 145 4.79 6.00 14.63
N TYR A 146 3.74 5.71 15.36
CA TYR A 146 2.91 4.53 15.17
C TYR A 146 1.90 4.89 14.08
N GLY A 147 1.91 4.18 12.94
CA GLY A 147 0.94 4.39 11.88
C GLY A 147 1.53 4.20 10.48
N GLU A 148 0.72 4.48 9.47
CA GLU A 148 1.16 4.43 8.08
C GLU A 148 2.05 5.63 7.78
N PHE A 149 3.34 5.37 7.76
CA PHE A 149 4.38 6.39 7.73
C PHE A 149 4.43 7.18 6.42
N ALA A 150 4.20 6.53 5.29
CA ALA A 150 4.33 7.14 3.96
C ALA A 150 3.08 6.86 3.12
N VAL A 151 2.32 7.91 2.80
CA VAL A 151 1.08 7.79 2.03
C VAL A 151 1.18 8.57 0.72
N PRO A 152 0.94 7.92 -0.43
CA PRO A 152 1.01 8.57 -1.72
C PRO A 152 -0.07 9.66 -1.89
N ASN A 153 0.35 10.82 -2.35
CA ASN A 153 -0.54 11.84 -2.89
C ASN A 153 -0.42 11.87 -4.42
N HIS A 154 -1.31 11.18 -5.09
CA HIS A 154 -1.26 11.01 -6.54
C HIS A 154 -1.52 12.31 -7.31
N VAL A 155 -2.28 13.25 -6.72
CA VAL A 155 -2.60 14.55 -7.34
C VAL A 155 -1.37 15.45 -7.35
N ARG A 156 -0.65 15.54 -6.24
CA ARG A 156 0.55 16.36 -6.09
C ARG A 156 1.83 15.65 -6.51
N LYS A 157 1.75 14.34 -6.75
CA LYS A 157 2.89 13.46 -7.07
C LYS A 157 3.95 13.49 -5.97
N THR A 158 3.50 13.43 -4.73
CA THR A 158 4.32 13.48 -3.52
C THR A 158 3.98 12.33 -2.59
N LEU A 159 4.78 12.14 -1.52
CA LEU A 159 4.40 11.34 -0.37
C LEU A 159 4.09 12.26 0.81
N LEU A 160 3.00 11.97 1.51
CA LEU A 160 2.78 12.50 2.83
C LEU A 160 3.49 11.58 3.85
N LEU A 161 4.46 12.14 4.57
CA LEU A 161 5.23 11.41 5.57
C LEU A 161 4.76 11.81 6.97
N ASN A 162 4.43 10.80 7.78
CA ASN A 162 4.03 10.99 9.17
C ASN A 162 2.97 12.09 9.38
N GLU A 163 2.08 12.29 8.40
CA GLU A 163 0.98 13.28 8.43
C GLU A 163 1.42 14.77 8.49
N TYR A 164 2.72 15.05 8.56
CA TYR A 164 3.24 16.42 8.75
C TYR A 164 4.17 16.91 7.64
N TYR A 165 4.68 16.02 6.81
CA TYR A 165 5.69 16.39 5.81
C TYR A 165 5.30 15.91 4.43
N GLU A 166 5.48 16.77 3.45
CA GLU A 166 5.35 16.44 2.05
C GLU A 166 6.73 16.22 1.41
N PHE A 167 6.94 15.07 0.79
CA PHE A 167 8.18 14.67 0.14
C PHE A 167 7.96 14.50 -1.37
N ASP A 168 8.72 15.22 -2.20
CA ASP A 168 8.62 15.19 -3.66
C ASP A 168 9.72 14.36 -4.36
N GLY A 169 10.58 13.71 -3.60
CA GLY A 169 11.74 12.95 -4.08
C GLY A 169 13.07 13.69 -3.94
N GLU A 170 13.05 15.01 -3.81
CA GLU A 170 14.23 15.86 -3.70
C GLU A 170 14.29 16.65 -2.39
N LYS A 171 13.15 17.03 -1.88
CA LYS A 171 13.03 17.81 -0.64
C LYS A 171 11.85 17.33 0.21
N CYS A 172 11.91 17.67 1.47
CA CYS A 172 10.88 17.45 2.46
C CYS A 172 10.37 18.81 2.94
N THR A 173 9.07 19.05 2.81
CA THR A 173 8.45 20.32 3.23
C THR A 173 7.51 20.05 4.39
N LYS A 174 7.72 20.73 5.52
CA LYS A 174 6.79 20.67 6.65
C LYS A 174 5.48 21.35 6.29
N LEU A 175 4.37 20.70 6.60
CA LEU A 175 3.03 21.28 6.45
C LEU A 175 2.67 22.11 7.68
N ASP A 176 1.82 23.12 7.46
CA ASP A 176 1.39 24.04 8.54
C ASP A 176 0.48 23.34 9.56
N LYS A 177 -0.11 22.21 9.19
CA LYS A 177 -1.01 21.41 10.04
C LYS A 177 -0.80 19.92 9.81
N GLN A 178 -1.21 19.12 10.79
CA GLN A 178 -1.34 17.66 10.65
C GLN A 178 -2.43 17.32 9.63
N ILE A 179 -2.16 16.37 8.76
CA ILE A 179 -3.10 15.86 7.78
C ILE A 179 -3.59 14.49 8.28
N ASN A 180 -4.82 14.43 8.75
CA ASN A 180 -5.42 13.19 9.23
C ASN A 180 -5.79 12.30 8.04
N ILE A 181 -4.91 11.36 7.71
CA ILE A 181 -5.11 10.42 6.60
C ILE A 181 -6.16 9.39 7.01
N GLY A 182 -7.26 9.34 6.29
CA GLY A 182 -8.32 8.39 6.53
C GLY A 182 -8.05 7.00 5.96
N ASP A 183 -8.80 6.01 6.46
CA ASP A 183 -8.72 4.63 5.99
C ASP A 183 -9.34 4.46 4.59
N ILE A 184 -10.21 5.36 4.18
CA ILE A 184 -10.89 5.32 2.89
C ILE A 184 -10.15 6.26 1.93
N ARG A 185 -9.64 5.72 0.82
CA ARG A 185 -8.74 6.43 -0.09
C ARG A 185 -9.20 6.31 -1.53
N THR A 186 -9.42 7.46 -2.14
CA THR A 186 -9.67 7.59 -3.58
C THR A 186 -8.45 8.20 -4.26
N ASN A 187 -8.50 8.37 -5.59
CA ASN A 187 -7.42 9.04 -6.32
C ASN A 187 -7.35 10.56 -6.11
N LYS A 188 -8.32 11.17 -5.37
CA LYS A 188 -8.40 12.64 -5.20
C LYS A 188 -8.52 13.09 -3.75
N ALA A 189 -8.95 12.23 -2.85
CA ALA A 189 -9.17 12.57 -1.46
C ALA A 189 -9.01 11.37 -0.52
N TRP A 190 -8.70 11.69 0.71
CA TRP A 190 -8.75 10.77 1.85
C TRP A 190 -9.99 11.06 2.69
N TYR A 191 -10.60 10.02 3.25
CA TYR A 191 -11.83 10.15 4.03
C TYR A 191 -11.71 9.42 5.36
N ASN A 192 -12.13 10.10 6.43
CA ASN A 192 -12.42 9.50 7.72
C ASN A 192 -13.94 9.39 7.88
N ARG A 193 -14.42 8.26 8.36
CA ARG A 193 -15.82 8.06 8.65
C ARG A 193 -16.06 7.95 10.14
N SER A 194 -17.05 8.69 10.63
CA SER A 194 -17.59 8.57 11.99
C SER A 194 -19.11 8.44 11.90
N ASN A 195 -19.63 7.22 12.07
CA ASN A 195 -21.05 6.89 11.87
C ASN A 195 -21.55 7.33 10.47
N THR A 196 -22.38 8.37 10.42
CA THR A 196 -22.95 8.94 9.19
C THR A 196 -22.19 10.16 8.69
N THR A 197 -21.16 10.61 9.40
CA THR A 197 -20.36 11.79 9.05
C THR A 197 -19.06 11.35 8.39
N PHE A 198 -18.72 12.02 7.30
CA PHE A 198 -17.46 11.87 6.59
C PHE A 198 -16.65 13.16 6.68
N SER A 199 -15.39 13.04 7.09
CA SER A 199 -14.38 14.08 6.94
C SER A 199 -13.57 13.78 5.69
N LYS A 200 -13.58 14.69 4.73
CA LYS A 200 -12.90 14.58 3.43
C LYS A 200 -11.73 15.53 3.37
N ILE A 201 -10.57 15.04 3.04
CA ILE A 201 -9.35 15.80 2.83
C ILE A 201 -8.96 15.74 1.37
N ALA A 202 -9.07 16.86 0.66
CA ALA A 202 -8.71 16.96 -0.75
C ALA A 202 -7.19 16.86 -0.93
N MET A 203 -6.72 15.96 -1.79
CA MET A 203 -5.28 15.76 -2.04
C MET A 203 -4.60 16.96 -2.68
N LYS A 204 -5.32 17.79 -3.44
CA LYS A 204 -4.76 18.94 -4.19
C LYS A 204 -4.18 20.05 -3.30
N ASP A 205 -4.79 20.29 -2.13
CA ASP A 205 -4.49 21.43 -1.26
C ASP A 205 -4.61 21.13 0.23
N TYR A 206 -4.94 19.87 0.59
CA TYR A 206 -5.18 19.41 1.95
C TYR A 206 -6.33 20.13 2.68
N GLN A 207 -7.27 20.72 1.91
CA GLN A 207 -8.45 21.30 2.51
C GLN A 207 -9.38 20.21 3.04
N GLU A 208 -9.87 20.41 4.25
CA GLU A 208 -10.82 19.52 4.90
C GLU A 208 -12.24 20.06 4.76
N SER A 209 -13.16 19.17 4.44
CA SER A 209 -14.60 19.40 4.43
C SER A 209 -15.31 18.25 5.11
N GLN A 210 -16.54 18.48 5.54
CA GLN A 210 -17.37 17.44 6.16
C GLN A 210 -18.72 17.37 5.47
N PHE A 211 -19.26 16.16 5.34
CA PHE A 211 -20.60 15.92 4.84
C PHE A 211 -21.24 14.76 5.61
N GLN A 212 -22.55 14.64 5.52
CA GLN A 212 -23.33 13.63 6.22
C GLN A 212 -24.20 12.85 5.25
N ILE A 213 -24.38 11.57 5.55
CA ILE A 213 -25.30 10.66 4.86
C ILE A 213 -26.34 10.21 5.87
N LEU A 214 -27.47 10.92 5.94
CA LEU A 214 -28.43 10.76 7.05
C LEU A 214 -29.45 9.63 6.81
N ASP A 215 -29.79 9.32 5.55
CA ASP A 215 -30.84 8.34 5.24
C ASP A 215 -30.32 6.90 5.10
N TYR A 216 -29.03 6.67 5.36
CA TYR A 216 -28.40 5.37 5.16
C TYR A 216 -27.56 4.93 6.36
N GLU A 217 -27.73 3.66 6.74
CA GLU A 217 -26.74 2.94 7.53
C GLU A 217 -25.72 2.31 6.58
N ILE A 218 -24.54 2.87 6.52
CA ILE A 218 -23.45 2.34 5.68
C ILE A 218 -22.89 1.07 6.31
N GLN A 219 -23.01 -0.07 5.62
CA GLN A 219 -22.59 -1.37 6.09
C GLN A 219 -21.17 -1.70 5.62
N SER A 220 -20.83 -1.40 4.36
CA SER A 220 -19.48 -1.56 3.83
C SER A 220 -19.12 -0.42 2.88
N LEU A 221 -17.82 -0.17 2.75
CA LEU A 221 -17.25 0.82 1.84
C LEU A 221 -16.15 0.17 1.02
N SER A 222 -16.05 0.56 -0.23
CA SER A 222 -14.95 0.21 -1.11
C SER A 222 -14.53 1.44 -1.91
N ALA A 223 -13.25 1.75 -1.87
CA ALA A 223 -12.66 2.84 -2.64
C ALA A 223 -11.45 2.32 -3.42
N SER A 224 -11.14 2.97 -4.52
CA SER A 224 -10.02 2.63 -5.39
C SER A 224 -9.12 3.85 -5.56
N SER A 225 -7.80 3.61 -5.61
CA SER A 225 -6.82 4.64 -5.97
C SER A 225 -6.93 5.10 -7.44
N GLU A 226 -7.78 4.45 -8.24
CA GLU A 226 -8.03 4.80 -9.64
C GLU A 226 -9.32 5.61 -9.83
N SER A 227 -10.20 5.68 -8.82
CA SER A 227 -11.48 6.34 -8.87
C SER A 227 -11.59 7.49 -7.85
N PRO A 228 -12.26 8.62 -8.17
CA PRO A 228 -12.60 9.63 -7.18
C PRO A 228 -13.81 9.26 -6.31
N ASN A 229 -14.49 8.17 -6.63
CA ASN A 229 -15.74 7.77 -5.99
C ASN A 229 -15.54 6.65 -4.98
N ILE A 230 -16.47 6.56 -4.04
CA ILE A 230 -16.54 5.49 -3.02
C ILE A 230 -17.82 4.69 -3.29
N ALA A 231 -17.68 3.39 -3.52
CA ALA A 231 -18.82 2.48 -3.56
C ALA A 231 -19.22 2.07 -2.15
N PHE A 232 -20.50 1.89 -1.89
CA PHE A 232 -20.99 1.42 -0.59
C PHE A 232 -22.14 0.42 -0.70
N THR A 233 -22.29 -0.41 0.32
CA THR A 233 -23.55 -1.07 0.64
C THR A 233 -24.13 -0.46 1.90
N GLY A 234 -25.44 -0.41 1.99
CA GLY A 234 -26.10 0.15 3.15
C GLY A 234 -27.55 -0.26 3.25
N PHE A 235 -28.16 0.19 4.33
CA PHE A 235 -29.59 0.07 4.57
C PHE A 235 -30.19 1.46 4.57
N ARG A 236 -31.23 1.68 3.74
CA ARG A 236 -31.92 2.95 3.65
C ARG A 236 -33.03 3.02 4.67
N TYR A 237 -33.02 4.04 5.52
CA TYR A 237 -33.98 4.16 6.62
C TYR A 237 -35.38 4.51 6.16
N SER A 238 -35.51 5.31 5.09
CA SER A 238 -36.81 5.82 4.62
C SER A 238 -37.78 4.74 4.18
N ASP A 239 -37.30 3.62 3.64
CA ASP A 239 -38.14 2.50 3.15
C ASP A 239 -37.68 1.11 3.61
N GLY A 240 -36.64 1.01 4.39
CA GLY A 240 -36.16 -0.23 5.00
C GLY A 240 -35.50 -1.22 4.03
N VAL A 241 -34.89 -0.74 2.95
CA VAL A 241 -34.29 -1.61 1.94
C VAL A 241 -32.76 -1.56 1.95
N ASN A 242 -32.14 -2.69 1.57
CA ASN A 242 -30.71 -2.73 1.34
C ASN A 242 -30.39 -2.13 -0.04
N VAL A 243 -29.33 -1.34 -0.09
CA VAL A 243 -28.92 -0.61 -1.29
C VAL A 243 -27.45 -0.83 -1.58
N VAL A 244 -27.11 -0.70 -2.87
CA VAL A 244 -25.73 -0.47 -3.36
C VAL A 244 -25.73 0.92 -3.96
N GLY A 245 -24.72 1.70 -3.65
CA GLY A 245 -24.61 3.05 -4.15
C GLY A 245 -23.19 3.54 -4.22
N THR A 246 -23.08 4.77 -4.70
CA THR A 246 -21.83 5.47 -4.92
C THR A 246 -21.89 6.84 -4.25
N ILE A 247 -20.84 7.19 -3.50
CA ILE A 247 -20.57 8.55 -3.05
C ILE A 247 -19.63 9.16 -4.08
N THR A 248 -20.08 10.20 -4.75
CA THR A 248 -19.30 10.85 -5.82
C THR A 248 -18.22 11.77 -5.27
N GLU A 249 -17.33 12.25 -6.15
CA GLU A 249 -16.33 13.28 -5.83
C GLU A 249 -16.96 14.57 -5.27
N THR A 250 -18.20 14.87 -5.67
CA THR A 250 -18.99 16.05 -5.21
C THR A 250 -19.85 15.76 -3.98
N ASP A 251 -19.61 14.63 -3.32
CA ASP A 251 -20.30 14.21 -2.09
C ASP A 251 -21.79 13.90 -2.28
N GLU A 252 -22.22 13.66 -3.54
CA GLU A 252 -23.56 13.20 -3.87
C GLU A 252 -23.67 11.69 -3.66
N VAL A 253 -24.81 11.24 -3.15
CA VAL A 253 -25.15 9.83 -2.99
C VAL A 253 -26.00 9.38 -4.17
N ILE A 254 -25.50 8.46 -4.97
CA ILE A 254 -26.23 7.84 -6.09
C ILE A 254 -26.52 6.42 -5.70
N ILE A 255 -27.80 6.01 -5.84
CA ILE A 255 -28.19 4.61 -5.63
C ILE A 255 -28.16 3.89 -6.97
N ASP A 256 -27.25 2.91 -7.04
CA ASP A 256 -27.03 2.13 -8.26
C ASP A 256 -27.98 0.93 -8.33
N ASN A 257 -28.32 0.34 -7.17
CA ASN A 257 -29.23 -0.81 -7.08
C ASN A 257 -29.91 -0.89 -5.73
N VAL A 258 -31.09 -1.51 -5.70
CA VAL A 258 -31.89 -1.78 -4.52
C VAL A 258 -32.13 -3.27 -4.44
N ALA A 259 -31.84 -3.90 -3.30
CA ALA A 259 -32.09 -5.31 -3.12
C ALA A 259 -33.61 -5.56 -3.00
N GLU A 260 -34.16 -6.30 -3.95
CA GLU A 260 -35.55 -6.72 -3.91
C GLU A 260 -35.76 -7.81 -2.84
N ASN A 261 -36.92 -7.76 -2.18
CA ASN A 261 -37.43 -8.83 -1.30
C ASN A 261 -36.51 -9.23 -0.13
N GLY A 262 -35.84 -8.27 0.51
CA GLY A 262 -35.08 -8.52 1.74
C GLY A 262 -33.78 -9.29 1.54
N ASN A 263 -33.30 -9.43 0.32
CA ASN A 263 -31.98 -10.01 0.06
C ASN A 263 -30.88 -9.14 0.67
N LYS A 264 -29.98 -9.77 1.41
CA LYS A 264 -28.84 -9.10 2.01
C LYS A 264 -27.71 -8.99 1.00
N ILE A 265 -27.22 -7.78 0.74
CA ILE A 265 -25.99 -7.55 -0.03
C ILE A 265 -24.84 -7.82 0.93
N ILE A 266 -24.01 -8.85 0.63
CA ILE A 266 -23.04 -9.37 1.60
C ILE A 266 -21.70 -8.65 1.50
N ASN A 267 -21.28 -8.21 0.32
CA ASN A 267 -19.97 -7.56 0.17
C ASN A 267 -19.81 -6.79 -1.15
N LEU A 268 -19.04 -5.71 -1.10
CA LEU A 268 -18.53 -5.02 -2.28
C LEU A 268 -17.08 -5.43 -2.51
N ILE A 269 -16.78 -5.84 -3.73
CA ILE A 269 -15.41 -6.10 -4.19
C ILE A 269 -15.04 -4.96 -5.14
N SER A 270 -14.03 -4.18 -4.79
CA SER A 270 -13.40 -3.27 -5.72
C SER A 270 -12.61 -4.10 -6.74
N LEU A 271 -13.00 -4.03 -7.99
CA LEU A 271 -12.18 -4.52 -9.09
C LEU A 271 -11.23 -3.39 -9.48
N ASN A 272 -9.95 -3.54 -9.14
CA ASN A 272 -8.87 -2.67 -9.60
C ASN A 272 -8.49 -3.03 -11.04
#